data_162e00d840be13a0239b24e98d05ec4d
#
_entry.id   162e00d840be13a0239b24e98d05ec4d
#
_cell.length_a   1.000
_cell.length_b   1.000
_cell.length_c   1.000
_cell.angle_alpha   90.00
_cell.angle_beta   90.00
_cell.angle_gamma   90.00
#
_symmetry.space_group_name_H-M   'P 1'
#
loop_
_entity.id
_entity.type
_entity.pdbx_description
1 polymer ?
#
loop_
_entity_poly.entity_id
_entity_poly.type
_entity_poly.pdbx_seq_one_letter_code
_entity_poly.pdbx_strand_id
1 'polypeptide(L)'
;MPSSPEVDAWFAEYEHPAKGVMLRVREILLSDPRIEETIKWKSPTFMYRGNLASFNPGTKSHVSLMFHTGASIPGDHPRLEGGGDTARYMRFDDLDAVETARAELLGIVDSWCRSRDQ
;
A
#
# COMPACT_ATOMS: atom_id res chain seq x y z
N MET A 1 7.52 10.88 -12.46
CA MET A 1 7.27 9.96 -11.34
C MET A 1 6.39 10.64 -10.31
N PRO A 2 5.39 9.96 -9.82
CA PRO A 2 4.43 10.56 -8.87
C PRO A 2 4.91 10.60 -7.42
N SER A 3 6.18 10.37 -7.15
CA SER A 3 6.68 10.42 -5.77
C SER A 3 6.52 11.84 -5.20
N SER A 4 6.16 11.90 -3.93
CA SER A 4 5.86 13.14 -3.23
C SER A 4 7.03 13.54 -2.33
N PRO A 5 7.50 14.81 -2.40
CA PRO A 5 8.53 15.27 -1.45
C PRO A 5 8.07 15.16 0.00
N GLU A 6 6.77 15.31 0.25
CA GLU A 6 6.21 15.16 1.59
C GLU A 6 6.40 13.73 2.12
N VAL A 7 6.16 12.74 1.26
CA VAL A 7 6.34 11.33 1.63
C VAL A 7 7.83 11.00 1.76
N ASP A 8 8.67 11.55 0.88
CA ASP A 8 10.12 11.38 0.99
C ASP A 8 10.62 11.88 2.35
N ALA A 9 10.14 13.04 2.78
CA ALA A 9 10.52 13.62 4.07
C ALA A 9 10.03 12.74 5.23
N TRP A 10 8.82 12.19 5.09
CA TRP A 10 8.27 11.30 6.11
C TRP A 10 9.19 10.09 6.32
N PHE A 11 9.62 9.44 5.24
CA PHE A 11 10.52 8.29 5.33
C PHE A 11 11.89 8.66 5.85
N ALA A 12 12.38 9.87 5.53
CA ALA A 12 13.69 10.33 6.01
C ALA A 12 13.73 10.43 7.54
N GLU A 13 12.59 10.74 8.15
CA GLU A 13 12.49 10.90 9.61
C GLU A 13 11.98 9.67 10.32
N TYR A 14 11.43 8.69 9.61
CA TYR A 14 10.81 7.52 10.20
C TYR A 14 11.86 6.47 10.58
N GLU A 15 11.83 6.04 11.83
CA GLU A 15 12.73 5.00 12.33
C GLU A 15 11.92 3.73 12.59
N HIS A 16 12.23 2.66 11.85
CA HIS A 16 11.53 1.40 12.00
C HIS A 16 12.39 0.27 11.42
N PRO A 17 12.45 -0.90 12.10
CA PRO A 17 13.26 -2.03 11.61
C PRO A 17 12.87 -2.48 10.19
N ALA A 18 11.60 -2.32 9.83
CA ALA A 18 11.09 -2.76 8.53
C ALA A 18 11.00 -1.62 7.51
N LYS A 19 11.69 -0.50 7.73
CA LYS A 19 11.64 0.65 6.81
C LYS A 19 11.99 0.26 5.38
N GLY A 20 13.01 -0.58 5.20
CA GLY A 20 13.40 -1.05 3.87
C GLY A 20 12.30 -1.82 3.16
N VAL A 21 11.53 -2.59 3.92
CA VAL A 21 10.37 -3.33 3.40
C VAL A 21 9.29 -2.34 2.95
N MET A 22 9.02 -1.32 3.77
CA MET A 22 8.03 -0.28 3.41
C MET A 22 8.44 0.45 2.13
N LEU A 23 9.72 0.80 2.00
CA LEU A 23 10.22 1.50 0.81
C LEU A 23 10.07 0.65 -0.44
N ARG A 24 10.27 -0.66 -0.34
CA ARG A 24 10.08 -1.55 -1.49
C ARG A 24 8.60 -1.63 -1.89
N VAL A 25 7.69 -1.74 -0.91
CA VAL A 25 6.25 -1.72 -1.18
C VAL A 25 5.87 -0.41 -1.88
N ARG A 26 6.36 0.72 -1.36
CA ARG A 26 6.15 2.04 -1.97
C ARG A 26 6.58 2.04 -3.44
N GLU A 27 7.77 1.52 -3.71
CA GLU A 27 8.33 1.50 -5.06
C GLU A 27 7.44 0.70 -6.01
N ILE A 28 6.94 -0.45 -5.55
CA ILE A 28 6.05 -1.29 -6.36
C ILE A 28 4.75 -0.56 -6.65
N LEU A 29 4.14 0.05 -5.65
CA LEU A 29 2.88 0.79 -5.83
C LEU A 29 3.05 1.96 -6.80
N LEU A 30 4.14 2.71 -6.67
CA LEU A 30 4.41 3.86 -7.53
C LEU A 30 4.90 3.48 -8.92
N SER A 31 5.20 2.20 -9.16
CA SER A 31 5.55 1.76 -10.50
C SER A 31 4.38 1.88 -11.46
N ASP A 32 3.15 1.94 -10.95
CA ASP A 32 1.97 2.24 -11.75
C ASP A 32 1.83 3.76 -11.83
N PRO A 33 1.90 4.38 -13.03
CA PRO A 33 1.90 5.84 -13.16
C PRO A 33 0.58 6.50 -12.76
N ARG A 34 -0.49 5.74 -12.56
CA ARG A 34 -1.77 6.28 -12.12
C ARG A 34 -1.78 6.58 -10.63
N ILE A 35 -0.93 5.90 -9.85
CA ILE A 35 -0.94 6.02 -8.39
C ILE A 35 -0.21 7.28 -7.94
N GLU A 36 -0.84 8.03 -7.05
CA GLU A 36 -0.26 9.20 -6.39
C GLU A 36 -0.11 8.89 -4.90
N GLU A 37 0.80 9.59 -4.23
CA GLU A 37 0.99 9.42 -2.79
C GLU A 37 0.94 10.75 -2.06
N THR A 38 0.55 10.70 -0.80
CA THR A 38 0.54 11.85 0.10
C THR A 38 0.61 11.35 1.54
N ILE A 39 0.63 12.27 2.49
CA ILE A 39 0.53 11.93 3.92
C ILE A 39 -0.90 12.21 4.38
N LYS A 40 -1.56 11.18 4.91
CA LYS A 40 -2.88 11.29 5.54
C LYS A 40 -2.83 10.47 6.83
N TRP A 41 -3.51 10.95 7.85
CA TRP A 41 -3.52 10.26 9.14
C TRP A 41 -2.10 9.94 9.63
N LYS A 42 -1.17 10.89 9.36
CA LYS A 42 0.24 10.80 9.74
C LYS A 42 0.98 9.62 9.10
N SER A 43 0.49 9.14 7.96
CA SER A 43 1.06 7.97 7.29
C SER A 43 1.04 8.11 5.77
N PRO A 44 2.02 7.51 5.07
CA PRO A 44 1.98 7.48 3.61
C PRO A 44 0.73 6.80 3.10
N THR A 45 0.03 7.45 2.19
CA THR A 45 -1.24 7.00 1.63
C THR A 45 -1.17 7.05 0.11
N PHE A 46 -1.64 6.00 -0.53
CA PHE A 46 -1.60 5.84 -1.99
C PHE A 46 -3.00 5.95 -2.56
N MET A 47 -3.12 6.71 -3.67
CA MET A 47 -4.43 7.13 -4.17
C MET A 47 -4.53 7.02 -5.69
N TYR A 48 -5.74 6.76 -6.15
CA TYR A 48 -6.17 7.02 -7.51
C TYR A 48 -7.69 7.23 -7.47
N ARG A 49 -8.14 8.47 -7.61
CA ARG A 49 -9.56 8.83 -7.51
C ARG A 49 -10.18 8.30 -6.22
N GLY A 50 -9.44 8.42 -5.14
CA GLY A 50 -9.83 7.95 -3.83
C GLY A 50 -8.67 7.22 -3.17
N ASN A 51 -8.77 7.00 -1.87
CA ASN A 51 -7.71 6.37 -1.09
C ASN A 51 -7.69 4.86 -1.32
N LEU A 52 -6.59 4.36 -1.88
CA LEU A 52 -6.43 2.92 -2.06
C LEU A 52 -5.88 2.28 -0.80
N ALA A 53 -4.71 2.75 -0.33
CA ALA A 53 -4.00 2.09 0.75
C ALA A 53 -3.15 3.05 1.54
N SER A 54 -2.96 2.73 2.84
CA SER A 54 -2.05 3.47 3.73
C SER A 54 -1.24 2.48 4.54
N PHE A 55 0.00 2.85 4.87
CA PHE A 55 0.79 2.06 5.81
C PHE A 55 0.27 2.26 7.22
N ASN A 56 0.39 1.20 8.03
CA ASN A 56 0.14 1.29 9.47
C ASN A 56 1.48 1.43 10.19
N PRO A 57 1.86 2.64 10.64
CA PRO A 57 3.18 2.85 11.23
C PRO A 57 3.30 2.33 12.66
N GLY A 58 2.20 1.85 13.25
CA GLY A 58 2.20 1.37 14.64
C GLY A 58 2.67 -0.06 14.82
N THR A 59 2.99 -0.78 13.76
CA THR A 59 3.49 -2.15 13.86
C THR A 59 4.95 -2.14 14.33
N LYS A 60 5.36 -3.21 15.05
CA LYS A 60 6.70 -3.23 15.68
C LYS A 60 7.80 -3.75 14.77
N SER A 61 7.56 -4.82 14.03
CA SER A 61 8.61 -5.46 13.24
C SER A 61 8.20 -5.88 11.86
N HIS A 62 6.91 -5.84 11.55
CA HIS A 62 6.41 -6.15 10.21
C HIS A 62 5.80 -4.90 9.59
N VAL A 63 5.50 -4.97 8.29
CA VAL A 63 4.80 -3.91 7.57
C VAL A 63 3.36 -4.34 7.37
N SER A 64 2.42 -3.47 7.70
CA SER A 64 1.01 -3.68 7.44
C SER A 64 0.52 -2.59 6.49
N LEU A 65 -0.04 -3.00 5.36
CA LEU A 65 -0.61 -2.08 4.38
C LEU A 65 -2.12 -2.26 4.42
N MET A 66 -2.83 -1.20 4.81
CA MET A 66 -4.29 -1.24 4.88
C MET A 66 -4.89 -0.72 3.57
N PHE A 67 -5.69 -1.57 2.95
CA PHE A 67 -6.49 -1.17 1.79
C PHE A 67 -7.85 -0.73 2.30
N HIS A 68 -8.12 0.58 2.20
CA HIS A 68 -9.28 1.21 2.84
C HIS A 68 -10.62 0.57 2.46
N THR A 69 -10.76 0.17 1.21
CA THR A 69 -11.96 -0.52 0.73
C THR A 69 -11.61 -1.85 0.08
N GLY A 70 -10.63 -2.54 0.65
CA GLY A 70 -10.11 -3.78 0.09
C GLY A 70 -11.18 -4.85 -0.15
N ALA A 71 -12.22 -4.86 0.71
CA ALA A 71 -13.32 -5.81 0.57
C ALA A 71 -14.07 -5.68 -0.76
N SER A 72 -14.05 -4.49 -1.37
CA SER A 72 -14.77 -4.22 -2.62
C SER A 72 -13.89 -4.17 -3.86
N ILE A 73 -12.59 -4.39 -3.72
CA ILE A 73 -11.70 -4.40 -4.88
C ILE A 73 -11.99 -5.67 -5.70
N PRO A 74 -12.28 -5.53 -7.01
CA PRO A 74 -12.61 -6.71 -7.82
C PRO A 74 -11.45 -7.68 -7.93
N GLY A 75 -11.76 -8.97 -8.03
CA GLY A 75 -10.77 -10.02 -8.22
C GLY A 75 -10.55 -10.84 -6.96
N ASP A 76 -9.71 -11.87 -7.09
CA ASP A 76 -9.35 -12.73 -5.98
C ASP A 76 -7.96 -12.35 -5.48
N HIS A 77 -7.89 -11.93 -4.23
CA HIS A 77 -6.64 -11.46 -3.63
C HIS A 77 -6.41 -12.20 -2.31
N PRO A 78 -5.88 -13.42 -2.37
CA PRO A 78 -5.81 -14.30 -1.19
C PRO A 78 -4.93 -13.78 -0.05
N ARG A 79 -4.01 -12.85 -0.33
CA ARG A 79 -3.17 -12.28 0.73
C ARG A 79 -3.84 -11.15 1.50
N LEU A 80 -4.99 -10.68 1.02
CA LEU A 80 -5.75 -9.67 1.77
C LEU A 80 -6.46 -10.33 2.95
N GLU A 81 -6.24 -9.79 4.14
CA GLU A 81 -6.79 -10.33 5.38
C GLU A 81 -7.75 -9.35 6.01
N GLY A 82 -8.69 -9.86 6.75
CA GLY A 82 -9.65 -9.06 7.46
C GLY A 82 -11.06 -9.60 7.31
N GLY A 83 -11.96 -9.19 8.19
CA GLY A 83 -13.32 -9.69 8.20
C GLY A 83 -14.40 -8.63 8.17
N GLY A 84 -14.01 -7.35 8.07
CA GLY A 84 -14.99 -6.26 8.03
C GLY A 84 -15.59 -6.05 6.66
N ASP A 85 -16.46 -5.07 6.57
CA ASP A 85 -17.19 -4.77 5.33
C ASP A 85 -16.38 -3.93 4.36
N THR A 86 -15.30 -3.29 4.79
CA THR A 86 -14.54 -2.36 3.98
C THR A 86 -13.05 -2.66 3.94
N ALA A 87 -12.35 -2.54 5.06
CA ALA A 87 -10.88 -2.60 5.07
C ALA A 87 -10.34 -4.02 4.94
N ARG A 88 -9.21 -4.14 4.25
CA ARG A 88 -8.42 -5.37 4.21
C ARG A 88 -6.96 -5.00 4.42
N TYR A 89 -6.16 -5.95 4.87
CA TYR A 89 -4.76 -5.72 5.23
C TYR A 89 -3.86 -6.71 4.51
N MET A 90 -2.67 -6.26 4.12
CA MET A 90 -1.64 -7.14 3.60
C MET A 90 -0.41 -6.96 4.47
N ARG A 91 0.14 -8.07 4.95
CA ARG A 91 1.28 -8.08 5.85
C ARG A 91 2.55 -8.50 5.13
N PHE A 92 3.64 -7.82 5.41
CA PHE A 92 4.96 -8.15 4.88
C PHE A 92 5.95 -8.25 6.03
N ASP A 93 6.50 -9.45 6.23
CA ASP A 93 7.46 -9.68 7.32
C ASP A 93 8.88 -9.34 6.90
N ASP A 94 9.17 -9.42 5.61
CA ASP A 94 10.51 -9.16 5.08
C ASP A 94 10.43 -8.83 3.58
N LEU A 95 11.60 -8.61 2.96
CA LEU A 95 11.67 -8.30 1.53
C LEU A 95 11.21 -9.48 0.66
N ASP A 96 11.48 -10.70 1.08
CA ASP A 96 11.03 -11.87 0.32
C ASP A 96 9.51 -11.93 0.24
N ALA A 97 8.84 -11.57 1.34
CA ALA A 97 7.38 -11.52 1.37
C ALA A 97 6.85 -10.50 0.36
N VAL A 98 7.51 -9.35 0.24
CA VAL A 98 7.13 -8.32 -0.73
C VAL A 98 7.28 -8.83 -2.16
N GLU A 99 8.42 -9.43 -2.46
CA GLU A 99 8.67 -9.93 -3.83
C GLU A 99 7.69 -11.05 -4.19
N THR A 100 7.37 -11.91 -3.24
CA THR A 100 6.38 -12.98 -3.46
C THR A 100 5.00 -12.41 -3.74
N ALA A 101 4.64 -11.32 -3.08
CA ALA A 101 3.32 -10.68 -3.23
C ALA A 101 3.27 -9.65 -4.36
N ARG A 102 4.39 -9.39 -5.03
CA ARG A 102 4.50 -8.30 -6.01
C ARG A 102 3.43 -8.36 -7.10
N ALA A 103 3.24 -9.52 -7.70
CA ALA A 103 2.24 -9.67 -8.77
C ALA A 103 0.83 -9.41 -8.25
N GLU A 104 0.53 -9.86 -7.04
CA GLU A 104 -0.77 -9.62 -6.42
C GLU A 104 -0.97 -8.14 -6.11
N LEU A 105 0.07 -7.46 -5.60
CA LEU A 105 0.01 -6.01 -5.36
C LEU A 105 -0.30 -5.26 -6.64
N LEU A 106 0.40 -5.57 -7.73
CA LEU A 106 0.19 -4.91 -9.00
C LEU A 106 -1.21 -5.20 -9.55
N GLY A 107 -1.70 -6.42 -9.35
CA GLY A 107 -3.06 -6.79 -9.74
C GLY A 107 -4.11 -6.02 -8.96
N ILE A 108 -3.90 -5.82 -7.66
CA ILE A 108 -4.81 -5.04 -6.82
C ILE A 108 -4.85 -3.58 -7.29
N VAL A 109 -3.69 -3.00 -7.56
CA VAL A 109 -3.59 -1.62 -8.07
C VAL A 109 -4.37 -1.48 -9.38
N ASP A 110 -4.16 -2.40 -10.31
CA ASP A 110 -4.85 -2.37 -11.60
C ASP A 110 -6.36 -2.52 -11.43
N SER A 111 -6.79 -3.46 -10.62
CA SER A 111 -8.22 -3.67 -10.35
C SER A 111 -8.87 -2.44 -9.74
N TRP A 112 -8.19 -1.80 -8.78
CA TRP A 112 -8.67 -0.57 -8.16
C TRP A 112 -8.81 0.54 -9.20
N CYS A 113 -7.75 0.77 -9.97
CA CYS A 113 -7.76 1.85 -10.96
C CYS A 113 -8.87 1.64 -12.00
N ARG A 114 -9.04 0.43 -12.50
CA ARG A 114 -10.10 0.12 -13.46
C ARG A 114 -11.49 0.35 -12.84
N SER A 115 -11.67 -0.04 -11.58
CA SER A 115 -12.97 0.13 -10.92
C SER A 115 -13.30 1.61 -10.73
N ARG A 116 -12.28 2.46 -10.53
CA ARG A 116 -12.49 3.90 -10.36
C ARG A 116 -12.69 4.63 -11.68
N ASP A 117 -12.30 4.03 -12.78
CA ASP A 117 -12.46 4.63 -14.10
C ASP A 117 -13.87 4.41 -14.67
N GLN A 118 -14.68 3.59 -14.03
CA GLN A 118 -16.05 3.29 -14.49
C GLN A 118 -17.06 4.31 -13.98
#